data_4957c007ce69ce53b3083ab475c1b03f
#
_entry.id   4957c007ce69ce53b3083ab475c1b03f
#
_cell.length_a   1.000
_cell.length_b   1.000
_cell.length_c   1.000
_cell.angle_alpha   90.00
_cell.angle_beta   90.00
_cell.angle_gamma   90.00
#
_symmetry.space_group_name_H-M   'P 1'
#
loop_
_entity.id
_entity.type
_entity.pdbx_description
1 polymer ?
#
loop_
_entity_poly.entity_id
_entity_poly.type
_entity_poly.pdbx_seq_one_letter_code
_entity_poly.pdbx_strand_id
1 'polypeptide(L)'
;NYKTVNFLAVVGRTYTFKVVAEGETFVSSSTIPALVPLLGIDFIPSSFFGITGNIIVPKFLDPAGVKNSYVFYFYNADSLDQNSGYIFANDDFADGQLNQQPFFGNWSPESGDSVIYEMYGIDTPVFVYYFSFEQNTSGNSGAPANPVSNWSNNALGYFTAQNFQSFSALVP
;
A
#
# COMPACT_ATOMS: atom_id res chain seq x y z
N ASN A 1 6.01 -6.52 -21.24
CA ASN A 1 6.75 -6.14 -20.02
C ASN A 1 8.05 -5.44 -20.41
N TYR A 2 8.29 -4.26 -19.86
CA TYR A 2 9.53 -3.51 -20.01
C TYR A 2 10.30 -3.58 -18.71
N LYS A 3 11.61 -3.81 -18.77
CA LYS A 3 12.52 -3.83 -17.61
C LYS A 3 13.68 -2.89 -17.86
N THR A 4 14.04 -2.11 -16.86
CA THR A 4 15.30 -1.36 -16.85
C THR A 4 16.41 -2.23 -16.28
N VAL A 5 17.63 -2.06 -16.80
CA VAL A 5 18.82 -2.76 -16.31
C VAL A 5 19.73 -1.73 -15.66
N ASN A 6 20.30 -2.06 -14.49
CA ASN A 6 21.23 -1.19 -13.76
C ASN A 6 20.62 0.18 -13.35
N PHE A 7 19.34 0.19 -13.05
CA PHE A 7 18.64 1.38 -12.53
C PHE A 7 18.52 1.30 -11.02
N LEU A 8 19.14 2.25 -10.32
CA LEU A 8 19.02 2.40 -8.87
C LEU A 8 18.07 3.56 -8.57
N ALA A 9 16.97 3.23 -7.93
CA ALA A 9 16.02 4.22 -7.44
C ALA A 9 16.57 4.92 -6.18
N VAL A 10 16.34 6.22 -6.06
CA VAL A 10 16.86 7.05 -4.98
C VAL A 10 15.68 7.71 -4.25
N VAL A 11 15.65 7.56 -2.92
CA VAL A 11 14.69 8.22 -2.03
C VAL A 11 14.72 9.74 -2.22
N GLY A 12 13.55 10.39 -2.23
CA GLY A 12 13.37 11.81 -2.45
C GLY A 12 13.45 12.25 -3.92
N ARG A 13 13.74 11.33 -4.85
CA ARG A 13 13.78 11.66 -6.28
C ARG A 13 12.45 11.39 -6.95
N THR A 14 12.05 12.33 -7.81
CA THR A 14 10.90 12.18 -8.71
C THR A 14 11.34 11.48 -10.00
N TYR A 15 10.55 10.50 -10.40
CA TYR A 15 10.70 9.75 -11.63
C TYR A 15 9.52 10.06 -12.54
N THR A 16 9.82 10.25 -13.82
CA THR A 16 8.81 10.51 -14.85
C THR A 16 8.81 9.37 -15.84
N PHE A 17 7.66 8.84 -16.11
CA PHE A 17 7.46 7.82 -17.12
C PHE A 17 6.65 8.40 -18.28
N LYS A 18 7.15 8.19 -19.49
CA LYS A 18 6.52 8.64 -20.74
C LYS A 18 6.21 7.46 -21.62
N VAL A 19 4.99 7.40 -22.10
CA VAL A 19 4.52 6.42 -23.07
C VAL A 19 4.02 7.14 -24.31
N VAL A 20 4.37 6.65 -25.48
CA VAL A 20 3.83 7.11 -26.77
C VAL A 20 3.07 5.95 -27.39
N ALA A 21 1.79 6.13 -27.61
CA ALA A 21 0.91 5.14 -28.21
C ALA A 21 -0.08 5.83 -29.15
N GLU A 22 -0.29 5.26 -30.32
CA GLU A 22 -1.25 5.77 -31.33
C GLU A 22 -1.12 7.25 -31.66
N GLY A 23 0.11 7.78 -31.61
CA GLY A 23 0.42 9.19 -31.89
C GLY A 23 0.19 10.12 -30.70
N GLU A 24 -0.32 9.64 -29.58
CA GLU A 24 -0.49 10.40 -28.36
C GLU A 24 0.67 10.16 -27.37
N THR A 25 0.89 11.14 -26.51
CA THR A 25 1.92 11.06 -25.46
C THR A 25 1.26 11.09 -24.08
N PHE A 26 1.54 10.08 -23.29
CA PHE A 26 1.09 9.97 -21.90
C PHE A 26 2.29 10.13 -20.97
N VAL A 27 2.13 10.94 -19.93
CA VAL A 27 3.19 11.21 -18.95
C VAL A 27 2.64 11.05 -17.55
N SER A 28 3.40 10.39 -16.70
CA SER A 28 3.14 10.31 -15.27
C SER A 28 4.42 10.52 -14.49
N SER A 29 4.31 11.07 -13.28
CA SER A 29 5.43 11.27 -12.38
C SER A 29 5.08 10.81 -10.98
N SER A 30 6.07 10.24 -10.28
CA SER A 30 5.96 9.82 -8.89
C SER A 30 7.29 10.03 -8.16
N THR A 31 7.22 10.37 -6.89
CA THR A 31 8.38 10.63 -6.04
C THR A 31 8.51 9.53 -4.99
N ILE A 32 9.70 8.96 -4.85
CA ILE A 32 9.96 8.00 -3.77
C ILE A 32 9.99 8.77 -2.45
N PRO A 33 9.03 8.53 -1.53
CA PRO A 33 9.04 9.21 -0.22
C PRO A 33 10.21 8.75 0.66
N ALA A 34 10.44 9.45 1.76
CA ALA A 34 11.38 8.99 2.78
C ALA A 34 10.96 7.62 3.32
N LEU A 35 11.94 6.79 3.68
CA LEU A 35 11.65 5.50 4.29
C LEU A 35 11.20 5.71 5.73
N VAL A 36 10.00 5.22 6.06
CA VAL A 36 9.51 5.11 7.44
C VAL A 36 9.76 3.67 7.90
N PRO A 37 10.63 3.43 8.90
CA PRO A 37 10.99 2.07 9.28
C PRO A 37 9.80 1.27 9.83
N LEU A 38 9.56 0.08 9.27
CA LEU A 38 8.67 -0.91 9.84
C LEU A 38 9.37 -1.57 11.04
N LEU A 39 8.82 -1.36 12.23
CA LEU A 39 9.41 -1.81 13.50
C LEU A 39 9.03 -3.25 13.85
N GLY A 40 8.00 -3.80 13.22
CA GLY A 40 7.50 -5.14 13.43
C GLY A 40 5.99 -5.22 13.24
N ILE A 41 5.44 -6.38 13.59
CA ILE A 41 4.00 -6.63 13.61
C ILE A 41 3.61 -7.25 14.95
N ASP A 42 2.45 -6.88 15.47
CA ASP A 42 1.80 -7.56 16.60
C ASP A 42 0.60 -8.36 16.11
N PHE A 43 0.25 -9.39 16.86
CA PHE A 43 -0.92 -10.20 16.63
C PHE A 43 -1.89 -10.05 17.79
N ILE A 44 -3.13 -9.66 17.51
CA ILE A 44 -4.19 -9.52 18.50
C ILE A 44 -5.21 -10.63 18.25
N PRO A 45 -5.40 -11.58 19.20
CA PRO A 45 -6.43 -12.58 19.07
C PRO A 45 -7.81 -11.93 18.88
N SER A 46 -8.54 -12.36 17.88
CA SER A 46 -9.87 -11.85 17.57
C SER A 46 -10.88 -12.97 17.53
N SER A 47 -12.01 -12.73 18.21
CA SER A 47 -13.22 -13.55 18.10
C SER A 47 -14.44 -12.69 17.71
N PHE A 48 -14.19 -11.60 16.97
CA PHE A 48 -15.19 -10.60 16.67
C PHE A 48 -15.94 -10.96 15.39
N PHE A 49 -17.25 -10.87 15.37
CA PHE A 49 -18.13 -11.19 14.23
C PHE A 49 -17.95 -12.59 13.61
N GLY A 50 -17.56 -13.60 14.41
CA GLY A 50 -17.37 -14.96 13.88
C GLY A 50 -16.07 -15.17 13.13
N ILE A 51 -15.19 -14.18 13.09
CA ILE A 51 -13.81 -14.32 12.61
C ILE A 51 -12.98 -14.84 13.78
N THR A 52 -12.49 -16.07 13.66
CA THR A 52 -11.50 -16.64 14.58
C THR A 52 -10.12 -16.47 13.97
N GLY A 53 -9.11 -16.16 14.78
CA GLY A 53 -7.73 -15.96 14.34
C GLY A 53 -7.11 -14.72 14.95
N ASN A 54 -6.10 -14.18 14.28
CA ASN A 54 -5.41 -13.00 14.77
C ASN A 54 -5.57 -11.82 13.79
N ILE A 55 -5.66 -10.63 14.36
CA ILE A 55 -5.60 -9.37 13.63
C ILE A 55 -4.15 -8.91 13.63
N ILE A 56 -3.65 -8.48 12.49
CA ILE A 56 -2.29 -7.97 12.31
C ILE A 56 -2.26 -6.48 12.62
N VAL A 57 -1.31 -6.06 13.45
CA VAL A 57 -1.07 -4.65 13.78
C VAL A 57 0.37 -4.30 13.40
N PRO A 58 0.62 -3.64 12.28
CA PRO A 58 1.95 -3.18 11.92
C PRO A 58 2.39 -2.05 12.84
N LYS A 59 3.64 -2.09 13.26
CA LYS A 59 4.26 -1.06 14.10
C LYS A 59 5.23 -0.22 13.30
N PHE A 60 4.96 1.05 13.18
CA PHE A 60 5.86 2.05 12.64
C PHE A 60 5.58 3.41 13.29
N LEU A 61 6.62 4.23 13.43
CA LEU A 61 6.48 5.59 13.92
C LEU A 61 6.42 6.53 12.72
N ASP A 62 5.26 7.15 12.54
CA ASP A 62 5.08 8.14 11.48
C ASP A 62 5.88 9.42 11.79
N PRO A 63 6.62 10.00 10.83
CA PRO A 63 7.38 11.22 11.05
C PRO A 63 6.48 12.45 11.16
N ALA A 64 6.56 13.17 12.27
CA ALA A 64 5.75 14.36 12.51
C ALA A 64 6.01 15.47 11.48
N GLY A 65 4.93 16.09 10.98
CA GLY A 65 4.97 17.23 10.07
C GLY A 65 5.38 16.91 8.63
N VAL A 66 5.45 15.63 8.27
CA VAL A 66 5.74 15.16 6.91
C VAL A 66 4.54 14.34 6.43
N LYS A 67 3.94 14.75 5.32
CA LYS A 67 2.83 13.97 4.74
C LYS A 67 3.32 12.64 4.20
N ASN A 68 2.79 11.57 4.78
CA ASN A 68 3.12 10.20 4.43
C ASN A 68 1.87 9.44 3.96
N SER A 69 2.10 8.50 3.05
CA SER A 69 1.06 7.58 2.59
C SER A 69 1.67 6.21 2.37
N TYR A 70 0.89 5.19 2.64
CA TYR A 70 1.35 3.81 2.71
C TYR A 70 0.39 2.88 2.00
N VAL A 71 0.93 1.81 1.40
CA VAL A 71 0.18 0.61 1.01
C VAL A 71 0.82 -0.58 1.72
N PHE A 72 -0.01 -1.44 2.23
CA PHE A 72 0.39 -2.64 2.95
C PHE A 72 -0.19 -3.86 2.29
N TYR A 73 0.63 -4.89 2.16
CA TYR A 73 0.19 -6.23 1.78
C TYR A 73 0.57 -7.20 2.89
N PHE A 74 -0.27 -8.19 3.11
CA PHE A 74 0.05 -9.28 4.02
C PHE A 74 -0.53 -10.59 3.47
N TYR A 75 0.21 -11.65 3.65
CA TYR A 75 -0.14 -12.97 3.13
C TYR A 75 0.54 -14.08 3.93
N ASN A 76 0.00 -15.28 3.82
CA ASN A 76 0.58 -16.46 4.41
C ASN A 76 1.82 -16.87 3.59
N ALA A 77 2.97 -17.02 4.24
CA ALA A 77 4.22 -17.41 3.59
C ALA A 77 4.17 -18.83 3.01
N ASP A 78 3.35 -19.69 3.59
CA ASP A 78 3.22 -21.11 3.21
C ASP A 78 2.16 -21.31 2.11
N SER A 79 1.40 -20.28 1.78
CA SER A 79 0.39 -20.32 0.73
C SER A 79 0.93 -19.74 -0.57
N LEU A 80 0.69 -20.44 -1.68
CA LEU A 80 0.93 -19.91 -3.03
C LEU A 80 -0.08 -18.84 -3.42
N ASP A 81 -1.15 -18.71 -2.64
CA ASP A 81 -2.23 -17.76 -2.87
C ASP A 81 -1.91 -16.44 -2.16
N GLN A 82 -1.32 -15.49 -2.88
CA GLN A 82 -0.93 -14.17 -2.37
C GLN A 82 -2.13 -13.19 -2.27
N ASN A 83 -3.36 -13.68 -2.27
CA ASN A 83 -4.58 -12.87 -2.32
C ASN A 83 -5.13 -12.47 -0.94
N SER A 84 -4.29 -12.17 0.02
CA SER A 84 -4.75 -11.75 1.35
C SER A 84 -5.28 -10.31 1.42
N GLY A 85 -5.21 -9.58 0.33
CA GLY A 85 -5.69 -8.21 0.25
C GLY A 85 -4.60 -7.16 0.48
N TYR A 86 -4.98 -5.90 0.30
CA TYR A 86 -4.13 -4.77 0.60
C TYR A 86 -4.90 -3.74 1.42
N ILE A 87 -4.17 -2.93 2.16
CA ILE A 87 -4.69 -1.79 2.90
C ILE A 87 -3.84 -0.59 2.54
N PHE A 88 -4.48 0.56 2.39
CA PHE A 88 -3.78 1.82 2.21
C PHE A 88 -4.17 2.80 3.32
N ALA A 89 -3.25 3.63 3.74
CA ALA A 89 -3.43 4.62 4.77
C ALA A 89 -2.62 5.88 4.46
N ASN A 90 -3.03 6.98 5.05
CA ASN A 90 -2.25 8.20 5.14
C ASN A 90 -2.14 8.64 6.60
N ASP A 91 -1.37 9.68 6.85
CA ASP A 91 -1.08 10.22 8.19
C ASP A 91 -2.05 11.29 8.67
N ASP A 92 -3.13 11.60 7.95
CA ASP A 92 -4.04 12.71 8.25
C ASP A 92 -4.55 12.70 9.71
N PHE A 93 -4.61 11.54 10.36
CA PHE A 93 -5.06 11.37 11.76
C PHE A 93 -4.00 10.77 12.69
N ALA A 94 -2.79 10.51 12.20
CA ALA A 94 -1.74 9.79 12.93
C ALA A 94 -0.35 10.43 12.76
N ASP A 95 -0.26 11.67 12.28
CA ASP A 95 0.99 12.40 12.09
C ASP A 95 1.82 12.42 13.37
N GLY A 96 3.05 11.96 13.30
CA GLY A 96 3.99 11.87 14.40
C GLY A 96 3.68 10.80 15.45
N GLN A 97 2.77 9.87 15.18
CA GLN A 97 2.34 8.86 16.14
C GLN A 97 2.85 7.46 15.78
N LEU A 98 3.02 6.63 16.81
CA LEU A 98 3.21 5.20 16.62
C LEU A 98 1.90 4.60 16.08
N ASN A 99 1.96 3.97 14.92
CA ASN A 99 0.80 3.25 14.42
C ASN A 99 0.45 2.07 15.34
N GLN A 100 -0.80 2.01 15.74
CA GLN A 100 -1.38 0.93 16.54
C GLN A 100 -2.74 0.49 15.96
N GLN A 101 -3.03 0.89 14.72
CA GLN A 101 -4.29 0.55 14.07
C GLN A 101 -4.24 -0.89 13.57
N PRO A 102 -5.24 -1.70 13.94
CA PRO A 102 -5.36 -3.05 13.41
C PRO A 102 -5.75 -3.02 11.94
N PHE A 103 -5.23 -3.96 11.17
CA PHE A 103 -5.61 -4.14 9.78
C PHE A 103 -6.51 -5.37 9.63
N PHE A 104 -7.68 -5.10 9.07
CA PHE A 104 -8.68 -6.12 8.77
C PHE A 104 -8.57 -6.47 7.29
N GLY A 105 -8.12 -7.68 6.99
CA GLY A 105 -8.08 -8.21 5.64
C GLY A 105 -9.08 -9.36 5.44
N ASN A 106 -9.02 -9.97 4.29
CA ASN A 106 -9.85 -11.13 3.96
C ASN A 106 -9.33 -12.44 4.59
N TRP A 107 -8.22 -12.38 5.30
CA TRP A 107 -7.59 -13.52 5.96
C TRP A 107 -7.20 -13.15 7.40
N SER A 108 -7.52 -14.04 8.32
CA SER A 108 -7.12 -13.95 9.72
C SER A 108 -6.15 -15.09 10.03
N PRO A 109 -4.87 -14.78 10.28
CA PRO A 109 -3.88 -15.82 10.54
C PRO A 109 -4.15 -16.54 11.87
N GLU A 110 -3.89 -17.84 11.88
CA GLU A 110 -4.01 -18.71 13.04
C GLU A 110 -2.64 -18.96 13.70
N SER A 111 -2.65 -19.47 14.94
CA SER A 111 -1.40 -19.85 15.64
C SER A 111 -0.62 -20.87 14.80
N GLY A 112 0.66 -20.59 14.59
CA GLY A 112 1.55 -21.40 13.77
C GLY A 112 1.67 -20.95 12.31
N ASP A 113 0.81 -20.05 11.83
CA ASP A 113 0.96 -19.48 10.50
C ASP A 113 2.20 -18.57 10.40
N SER A 114 2.85 -18.60 9.25
CA SER A 114 3.92 -17.64 8.92
C SER A 114 3.37 -16.50 8.08
N VAL A 115 3.39 -15.29 8.64
CA VAL A 115 2.88 -14.08 7.99
C VAL A 115 4.03 -13.31 7.36
N ILE A 116 3.91 -13.00 6.08
CA ILE A 116 4.73 -11.97 5.43
C ILE A 116 3.91 -10.68 5.38
N TYR A 117 4.53 -9.60 5.81
CA TYR A 117 3.97 -8.27 5.81
C TYR A 117 4.88 -7.33 5.01
N GLU A 118 4.30 -6.62 4.08
CA GLU A 118 5.01 -5.68 3.21
C GLU A 118 4.45 -4.27 3.39
N MET A 119 5.34 -3.31 3.53
CA MET A 119 5.03 -1.89 3.66
C MET A 119 5.68 -1.11 2.53
N TYR A 120 4.86 -0.40 1.78
CA TYR A 120 5.27 0.47 0.69
C TYR A 120 4.97 1.92 1.05
N GLY A 121 6.00 2.78 1.06
CA GLY A 121 5.80 4.22 1.08
C GLY A 121 5.49 4.73 -0.32
N ILE A 122 4.38 5.40 -0.48
CA ILE A 122 3.88 5.93 -1.75
C ILE A 122 3.68 7.44 -1.68
N ASP A 123 3.67 8.12 -2.82
CA ASP A 123 3.35 9.54 -2.87
C ASP A 123 1.83 9.80 -2.89
N THR A 124 1.45 11.05 -2.62
CA THR A 124 0.03 11.44 -2.54
C THR A 124 -0.78 11.13 -3.81
N PRO A 125 -0.29 11.34 -5.04
CA PRO A 125 -1.07 11.00 -6.24
C PRO A 125 -1.40 9.52 -6.34
N VAL A 126 -0.50 8.65 -5.91
CA VAL A 126 -0.73 7.19 -5.87
C VAL A 126 -1.74 6.84 -4.78
N PHE A 127 -1.65 7.46 -3.60
CA PHE A 127 -2.66 7.31 -2.55
C PHE A 127 -4.06 7.71 -3.03
N VAL A 128 -4.18 8.85 -3.72
CA VAL A 128 -5.46 9.33 -4.28
C VAL A 128 -6.04 8.32 -5.28
N TYR A 129 -5.19 7.65 -6.07
CA TYR A 129 -5.64 6.59 -6.95
C TYR A 129 -6.27 5.43 -6.17
N TYR A 130 -5.59 4.88 -5.15
CA TYR A 130 -6.11 3.79 -4.32
C TYR A 130 -7.41 4.20 -3.61
N PHE A 131 -7.43 5.38 -3.02
CA PHE A 131 -8.60 5.91 -2.31
C PHE A 131 -9.81 6.03 -3.25
N SER A 132 -9.64 6.63 -4.42
CA SER A 132 -10.73 6.79 -5.39
C SER A 132 -11.17 5.46 -6.01
N PHE A 133 -10.25 4.50 -6.18
CA PHE A 133 -10.57 3.15 -6.63
C PHE A 133 -11.50 2.45 -5.62
N GLU A 134 -11.14 2.48 -4.34
CA GLU A 134 -11.93 1.87 -3.26
C GLU A 134 -13.34 2.50 -3.16
N GLN A 135 -13.42 3.83 -3.22
CA GLN A 135 -14.70 4.55 -3.20
C GLN A 135 -15.62 4.13 -4.35
N ASN A 136 -15.06 3.83 -5.52
CA ASN A 136 -15.83 3.45 -6.69
C ASN A 136 -16.22 1.96 -6.70
N THR A 137 -15.48 1.10 -6.01
CA THR A 137 -15.71 -0.36 -5.98
C THR A 137 -16.53 -0.81 -4.78
N SER A 138 -16.52 -0.06 -3.67
CA SER A 138 -17.23 -0.40 -2.42
C SER A 138 -18.76 -0.27 -2.48
N GLY A 139 -19.33 0.08 -3.63
CA GLY A 139 -20.77 0.23 -3.81
C GLY A 139 -21.40 1.48 -3.17
N ASN A 140 -20.59 2.34 -2.58
CA ASN A 140 -21.04 3.57 -1.89
C ASN A 140 -21.17 4.77 -2.85
N SER A 141 -20.74 4.66 -4.09
CA SER A 141 -20.87 5.72 -5.08
C SER A 141 -22.17 5.55 -5.89
N GLY A 142 -22.94 6.61 -6.00
CA GLY A 142 -24.20 6.62 -6.75
C GLY A 142 -24.06 6.46 -8.26
N ALA A 143 -22.82 6.55 -8.79
CA ALA A 143 -22.49 6.29 -10.19
C ALA A 143 -21.04 5.77 -10.27
N PRO A 144 -20.78 4.73 -11.07
CA PRO A 144 -19.44 4.26 -11.35
C PRO A 144 -18.59 5.38 -11.96
N ALA A 145 -17.40 5.60 -11.42
CA ALA A 145 -16.41 6.52 -11.95
C ALA A 145 -15.05 5.82 -12.09
N ASN A 146 -14.20 6.33 -12.96
CA ASN A 146 -12.83 5.86 -13.03
C ASN A 146 -12.04 6.38 -11.81
N PRO A 147 -11.09 5.60 -11.28
CA PRO A 147 -10.16 6.10 -10.28
C PRO A 147 -9.39 7.32 -10.77
N VAL A 148 -9.02 8.20 -9.86
CA VAL A 148 -8.20 9.38 -10.18
C VAL A 148 -6.81 8.94 -10.57
N SER A 149 -6.49 9.03 -11.85
CA SER A 149 -5.20 8.65 -12.41
C SER A 149 -4.15 9.73 -12.19
N ASN A 150 -2.88 9.36 -12.01
CA ASN A 150 -1.75 10.30 -12.06
C ASN A 150 -1.11 10.41 -13.46
N TRP A 151 -1.76 9.88 -14.49
CA TRP A 151 -1.36 10.03 -15.88
C TRP A 151 -1.99 11.25 -16.53
N SER A 152 -1.26 11.86 -17.48
CA SER A 152 -1.81 12.88 -18.37
C SER A 152 -2.82 12.27 -19.36
N ASN A 153 -3.58 13.14 -20.04
CA ASN A 153 -4.51 12.79 -21.13
C ASN A 153 -5.55 11.74 -20.74
N ASN A 154 -6.00 11.76 -19.48
CA ASN A 154 -7.02 10.86 -18.94
C ASN A 154 -6.72 9.36 -19.12
N ALA A 155 -5.44 8.98 -19.24
CA ALA A 155 -5.08 7.58 -19.23
C ALA A 155 -5.40 6.95 -17.88
N LEU A 156 -5.90 5.71 -17.91
CA LEU A 156 -6.29 4.98 -16.70
C LEU A 156 -5.08 4.32 -16.03
N GLY A 157 -5.20 4.10 -14.73
CA GLY A 157 -4.17 3.46 -13.93
C GLY A 157 -3.27 4.45 -13.21
N TYR A 158 -2.15 3.98 -12.70
CA TYR A 158 -1.17 4.80 -12.02
C TYR A 158 0.26 4.35 -12.31
N PHE A 159 1.20 5.28 -12.18
CA PHE A 159 2.63 5.02 -12.10
C PHE A 159 3.10 5.35 -10.70
N THR A 160 3.89 4.45 -10.10
CA THR A 160 4.44 4.65 -8.76
C THR A 160 5.96 4.47 -8.75
N ALA A 161 6.62 5.38 -8.03
CA ALA A 161 7.98 5.23 -7.53
C ALA A 161 7.88 5.17 -6.00
N GLN A 162 8.28 4.04 -5.41
CA GLN A 162 7.99 3.75 -4.01
C GLN A 162 9.20 3.13 -3.32
N ASN A 163 9.28 3.25 -2.00
CA ASN A 163 10.15 2.42 -1.19
C ASN A 163 9.42 1.16 -0.73
N PHE A 164 10.18 0.20 -0.22
CA PHE A 164 9.65 -1.11 0.14
C PHE A 164 10.39 -1.68 1.34
N GLN A 165 9.63 -2.26 2.23
CA GLN A 165 10.12 -3.07 3.35
C GLN A 165 9.27 -4.31 3.50
N SER A 166 9.89 -5.40 3.94
CA SER A 166 9.20 -6.66 4.25
C SER A 166 9.59 -7.14 5.63
N PHE A 167 8.65 -7.69 6.34
CA PHE A 167 8.83 -8.31 7.64
C PHE A 167 8.07 -9.64 7.66
N SER A 168 8.67 -10.67 8.25
CA SER A 168 8.01 -11.95 8.45
C SER A 168 7.95 -12.30 9.93
N ALA A 169 6.84 -12.87 10.37
CA ALA A 169 6.66 -13.32 11.73
C ALA A 169 5.78 -14.56 11.79
N LEU A 170 6.07 -15.40 12.78
CA LEU A 170 5.23 -16.54 13.14
C LEU A 170 4.13 -16.05 14.09
N VAL A 171 2.91 -16.46 13.83
CA VAL A 171 1.77 -16.19 14.71
C VAL A 171 1.89 -17.04 15.98
N PRO A 172 1.85 -16.43 17.18
CA PRO A 172 2.02 -17.14 18.44
C PRO A 172 0.91 -18.12 18.77
#